data_3c59a61551a8c54095d059d415c54bb9
#
_entry.id   3c59a61551a8c54095d059d415c54bb9
#
_cell.length_a   1.000
_cell.length_b   1.000
_cell.length_c   1.000
_cell.angle_alpha   90.00
_cell.angle_beta   90.00
_cell.angle_gamma   90.00
#
_symmetry.space_group_name_H-M   'P 1'
#
loop_
_entity.id
_entity.type
_entity.pdbx_description
1 polymer ?
#
loop_
_entity_poly.entity_id
_entity_poly.type
_entity_poly.pdbx_seq_one_letter_code
_entity_poly.pdbx_strand_id
1 'polypeptide(L)'
;MEYRRMGKTGLQLSVLSYGSWVTFHKQIDDSIADELMGIAYDAGVNFFDNAEVYALGESERLMGRVLKKKNWDRTSYVLSSKAFFGWRGKENKPNQSGLSRKHLVEACHEALQRLQAEYLDIYFCHRPDKNVPIEEVVWTMNLLIQQGKILYWGTSEWSGVEIMEAHRVAAQYGLVPPSVEQPQYNLLERNKLENEFLGIFNSVGMGTTIWSPLASGLLTGKYNNGIPEGSRLALEGFDWLKDQLMVDEKLASVRQLENVAKDLGTPMSTLSIAWCIKNPNVTTAILGATKKEQLLENLKALEVLPKLTPEVMQRIDDTMKTKPTLPSY
;
A
#
# COMPACT_ATOMS: atom_id res chain seq x y z
N MET A 1 10.61 -13.60 8.79
CA MET A 1 9.44 -12.75 8.47
C MET A 1 8.37 -12.96 9.52
N GLU A 2 7.71 -11.90 9.97
CA GLU A 2 6.52 -11.95 10.83
C GLU A 2 5.28 -11.91 9.94
N TYR A 3 4.18 -12.59 10.38
CA TYR A 3 2.91 -12.58 9.65
C TYR A 3 1.79 -12.09 10.58
N ARG A 4 0.89 -11.26 10.05
CA ARG A 4 -0.25 -10.69 10.78
C ARG A 4 -1.55 -11.02 10.08
N ARG A 5 -2.60 -11.25 10.84
CA ARG A 5 -3.95 -11.39 10.27
C ARG A 5 -4.40 -10.06 9.65
N MET A 6 -5.01 -10.15 8.48
CA MET A 6 -5.62 -8.99 7.82
C MET A 6 -6.95 -8.66 8.54
N GLY A 7 -6.86 -7.84 9.58
CA GLY A 7 -7.99 -7.54 10.45
C GLY A 7 -8.59 -8.80 11.08
N LYS A 8 -9.92 -8.90 11.08
CA LYS A 8 -10.66 -10.07 11.61
C LYS A 8 -10.76 -11.26 10.65
N THR A 9 -10.08 -11.20 9.49
CA THR A 9 -10.11 -12.31 8.53
C THR A 9 -9.14 -13.44 8.92
N GLY A 10 -9.27 -14.59 8.25
CA GLY A 10 -8.31 -15.69 8.36
C GLY A 10 -7.01 -15.47 7.58
N LEU A 11 -6.98 -14.49 6.66
CA LEU A 11 -5.83 -14.26 5.79
C LEU A 11 -4.66 -13.68 6.57
N GLN A 12 -3.46 -14.24 6.38
CA GLN A 12 -2.24 -13.79 6.99
C GLN A 12 -1.31 -13.16 5.95
N LEU A 13 -0.88 -11.93 6.19
CA LEU A 13 0.07 -11.22 5.36
C LEU A 13 1.40 -11.07 6.09
N SER A 14 2.51 -11.16 5.35
CA SER A 14 3.81 -10.74 5.86
C SER A 14 3.78 -9.27 6.22
N VAL A 15 4.40 -8.86 7.33
CA VAL A 15 4.38 -7.46 7.80
C VAL A 15 5.07 -6.50 6.84
N LEU A 16 5.91 -7.03 5.94
CA LEU A 16 6.48 -6.33 4.79
C LEU A 16 5.96 -6.99 3.52
N SER A 17 5.57 -6.20 2.55
CA SER A 17 5.06 -6.65 1.26
C SER A 17 5.74 -5.92 0.11
N TYR A 18 5.55 -6.35 -1.12
CA TYR A 18 6.20 -5.78 -2.28
C TYR A 18 5.20 -5.25 -3.29
N GLY A 19 5.28 -3.94 -3.57
CA GLY A 19 4.40 -3.24 -4.49
C GLY A 19 5.12 -2.77 -5.74
N SER A 20 4.34 -2.61 -6.80
CA SER A 20 4.82 -2.28 -8.14
C SER A 20 4.65 -0.82 -8.54
N TRP A 21 4.02 0.02 -7.69
CA TRP A 21 3.73 1.41 -8.04
C TRP A 21 5.00 2.21 -8.35
N VAL A 22 5.01 2.88 -9.51
CA VAL A 22 6.11 3.68 -10.09
C VAL A 22 7.35 2.86 -10.46
N THR A 23 7.58 1.71 -9.85
CA THR A 23 8.79 0.91 -10.09
C THR A 23 8.67 0.09 -11.36
N PHE A 24 7.65 -0.75 -11.49
CA PHE A 24 7.49 -1.67 -12.61
C PHE A 24 7.23 -0.93 -13.92
N HIS A 25 7.92 -1.35 -14.98
CA HIS A 25 7.88 -0.83 -16.34
C HIS A 25 8.38 0.64 -16.51
N LYS A 26 8.31 1.47 -15.46
CA LYS A 26 8.83 2.85 -15.53
C LYS A 26 10.30 2.97 -15.13
N GLN A 27 10.73 2.26 -14.10
CA GLN A 27 12.08 2.33 -13.54
C GLN A 27 12.85 1.03 -13.66
N ILE A 28 12.17 -0.11 -13.75
CA ILE A 28 12.76 -1.44 -13.86
C ILE A 28 12.10 -2.25 -14.97
N ASP A 29 12.89 -3.12 -15.59
CA ASP A 29 12.46 -4.09 -16.59
C ASP A 29 12.08 -5.45 -15.96
N ASP A 30 11.71 -6.41 -16.82
CA ASP A 30 11.31 -7.76 -16.41
C ASP A 30 12.42 -8.50 -15.64
N SER A 31 13.70 -8.28 -15.97
CA SER A 31 14.83 -8.96 -15.33
C SER A 31 15.02 -8.49 -13.89
N ILE A 32 15.00 -7.18 -13.68
CA ILE A 32 15.11 -6.58 -12.34
C ILE A 32 13.89 -6.91 -11.51
N ALA A 33 12.69 -6.87 -12.09
CA ALA A 33 11.46 -7.25 -11.39
C ALA A 33 11.49 -8.74 -10.96
N ASP A 34 11.95 -9.62 -11.82
CA ASP A 34 12.13 -11.05 -11.52
C ASP A 34 13.10 -11.27 -10.35
N GLU A 35 14.24 -10.56 -10.34
CA GLU A 35 15.20 -10.62 -9.24
C GLU A 35 14.58 -10.10 -7.94
N LEU A 36 13.98 -8.91 -7.95
CA LEU A 36 13.45 -8.28 -6.74
C LEU A 36 12.25 -9.03 -6.16
N MET A 37 11.33 -9.51 -7.00
CA MET A 37 10.23 -10.36 -6.53
C MET A 37 10.75 -11.68 -5.95
N GLY A 38 11.79 -12.28 -6.56
CA GLY A 38 12.47 -13.47 -6.03
C GLY A 38 13.05 -13.22 -4.64
N ILE A 39 13.82 -12.16 -4.47
CA ILE A 39 14.42 -11.78 -3.17
C ILE A 39 13.32 -11.55 -2.12
N ALA A 40 12.23 -10.85 -2.48
CA ALA A 40 11.12 -10.61 -1.57
C ALA A 40 10.49 -11.94 -1.12
N TYR A 41 10.15 -12.81 -2.07
CA TYR A 41 9.54 -14.11 -1.80
C TYR A 41 10.45 -15.01 -0.93
N ASP A 42 11.74 -15.11 -1.25
CA ASP A 42 12.71 -15.91 -0.50
C ASP A 42 12.92 -15.37 0.92
N ALA A 43 12.72 -14.06 1.14
CA ALA A 43 12.73 -13.44 2.46
C ALA A 43 11.41 -13.67 3.25
N GLY A 44 10.44 -14.37 2.67
CA GLY A 44 9.14 -14.69 3.27
C GLY A 44 8.07 -13.62 3.04
N VAL A 45 8.26 -12.67 2.11
CA VAL A 45 7.17 -11.80 1.66
C VAL A 45 6.16 -12.64 0.91
N ASN A 46 4.90 -12.59 1.36
CA ASN A 46 3.82 -13.33 0.72
C ASN A 46 2.77 -12.43 0.06
N PHE A 47 2.89 -11.11 0.11
CA PHE A 47 1.91 -10.20 -0.50
C PHE A 47 2.54 -9.33 -1.58
N PHE A 48 1.96 -9.41 -2.79
CA PHE A 48 2.36 -8.63 -3.98
C PHE A 48 1.21 -7.75 -4.44
N ASP A 49 1.45 -6.43 -4.49
CA ASP A 49 0.43 -5.41 -4.72
C ASP A 49 0.61 -4.72 -6.09
N ASN A 50 -0.51 -4.59 -6.81
CA ASN A 50 -0.58 -3.92 -8.11
C ASN A 50 -1.86 -3.08 -8.24
N ALA A 51 -2.07 -2.42 -9.38
CA ALA A 51 -3.30 -1.73 -9.77
C ALA A 51 -3.38 -1.54 -11.28
N GLU A 52 -4.61 -1.48 -11.82
CA GLU A 52 -4.86 -1.27 -13.26
C GLU A 52 -4.15 -0.03 -13.84
N VAL A 53 -4.10 1.06 -13.07
CA VAL A 53 -3.52 2.34 -13.50
C VAL A 53 -1.99 2.34 -13.54
N TYR A 54 -1.33 1.41 -12.85
CA TYR A 54 0.12 1.44 -12.75
C TYR A 54 0.78 1.17 -14.10
N ALA A 55 1.55 2.15 -14.58
CA ALA A 55 2.14 2.13 -15.91
C ALA A 55 1.13 1.76 -17.02
N LEU A 56 -0.12 2.23 -16.91
CA LEU A 56 -1.19 1.99 -17.88
C LEU A 56 -1.42 0.48 -18.14
N GLY A 57 -1.47 -0.31 -17.07
CA GLY A 57 -1.65 -1.76 -17.10
C GLY A 57 -0.38 -2.58 -17.34
N GLU A 58 0.73 -1.96 -17.76
CA GLU A 58 1.98 -2.68 -18.01
C GLU A 58 2.63 -3.24 -16.73
N SER A 59 2.40 -2.60 -15.58
CA SER A 59 2.84 -3.12 -14.29
C SER A 59 2.22 -4.48 -13.97
N GLU A 60 0.92 -4.66 -14.23
CA GLU A 60 0.26 -5.95 -14.04
C GLU A 60 0.75 -7.00 -15.05
N ARG A 61 0.95 -6.62 -16.34
CA ARG A 61 1.51 -7.53 -17.36
C ARG A 61 2.90 -8.01 -16.96
N LEU A 62 3.75 -7.11 -16.48
CA LEU A 62 5.10 -7.46 -16.04
C LEU A 62 5.05 -8.40 -14.84
N MET A 63 4.27 -8.08 -13.80
CA MET A 63 4.11 -8.96 -12.63
C MET A 63 3.56 -10.33 -13.03
N GLY A 64 2.58 -10.39 -13.94
CA GLY A 64 2.04 -11.65 -14.46
C GLY A 64 3.10 -12.51 -15.18
N ARG A 65 3.96 -11.89 -16.00
CA ARG A 65 5.08 -12.61 -16.64
C ARG A 65 6.06 -13.17 -15.63
N VAL A 66 6.41 -12.37 -14.59
CA VAL A 66 7.31 -12.81 -13.53
C VAL A 66 6.70 -13.96 -12.73
N LEU A 67 5.45 -13.85 -12.28
CA LEU A 67 4.77 -14.91 -11.52
C LEU A 67 4.69 -16.21 -12.31
N LYS A 68 4.35 -16.14 -13.61
CA LYS A 68 4.34 -17.31 -14.49
C LYS A 68 5.73 -17.94 -14.64
N LYS A 69 6.77 -17.12 -14.80
CA LYS A 69 8.17 -17.59 -14.93
C LYS A 69 8.65 -18.25 -13.63
N LYS A 70 8.36 -17.66 -12.47
CA LYS A 70 8.74 -18.17 -11.14
C LYS A 70 8.03 -19.49 -10.83
N ASN A 71 6.84 -19.69 -11.36
CA ASN A 71 6.04 -20.89 -11.13
C ASN A 71 5.91 -21.27 -9.64
N TRP A 72 5.77 -20.24 -8.77
CA TRP A 72 5.52 -20.45 -7.36
C TRP A 72 4.16 -21.09 -7.14
N ASP A 73 4.03 -21.91 -6.10
CA ASP A 73 2.73 -22.42 -5.68
C ASP A 73 1.77 -21.24 -5.47
N ARG A 74 0.65 -21.21 -6.21
CA ARG A 74 -0.33 -20.12 -6.15
C ARG A 74 -0.88 -19.91 -4.74
N THR A 75 -0.92 -20.96 -3.93
CA THR A 75 -1.40 -20.92 -2.54
C THR A 75 -0.39 -20.31 -1.56
N SER A 76 0.86 -20.10 -1.99
CA SER A 76 1.94 -19.59 -1.15
C SER A 76 2.04 -18.06 -1.11
N TYR A 77 1.30 -17.34 -1.97
CA TYR A 77 1.32 -15.89 -2.01
C TYR A 77 -0.07 -15.29 -2.19
N VAL A 78 -0.19 -14.04 -1.78
CA VAL A 78 -1.36 -13.19 -1.89
C VAL A 78 -1.13 -12.17 -2.99
N LEU A 79 -2.06 -12.05 -3.93
CA LEU A 79 -2.00 -11.16 -5.08
C LEU A 79 -3.15 -10.16 -5.03
N SER A 80 -2.85 -8.88 -5.20
CA SER A 80 -3.88 -7.85 -5.30
C SER A 80 -3.81 -7.04 -6.57
N SER A 81 -4.95 -6.47 -6.94
CA SER A 81 -5.06 -5.36 -7.86
C SER A 81 -6.16 -4.39 -7.43
N LYS A 82 -6.32 -3.28 -8.16
CA LYS A 82 -7.22 -2.18 -7.79
C LYS A 82 -7.87 -1.59 -9.03
N ALA A 83 -9.13 -1.15 -8.91
CA ALA A 83 -9.83 -0.39 -9.95
C ALA A 83 -10.33 0.95 -9.44
N PHE A 84 -10.22 1.97 -10.26
CA PHE A 84 -10.83 3.28 -10.18
C PHE A 84 -10.43 4.17 -11.35
N PHE A 85 -9.12 4.30 -11.61
CA PHE A 85 -8.58 5.28 -12.57
C PHE A 85 -8.68 4.81 -14.02
N GLY A 86 -8.93 3.52 -14.27
CA GLY A 86 -8.76 2.89 -15.56
C GLY A 86 -7.28 2.78 -15.95
N TRP A 87 -6.99 2.00 -16.99
CA TRP A 87 -5.61 1.76 -17.42
C TRP A 87 -5.24 2.43 -18.75
N ARG A 88 -6.20 3.16 -19.38
CA ARG A 88 -5.96 3.87 -20.65
C ARG A 88 -5.57 5.35 -20.44
N GLY A 89 -5.45 5.79 -19.19
CA GLY A 89 -5.07 7.15 -18.85
C GLY A 89 -6.03 8.19 -19.45
N LYS A 90 -5.50 9.16 -20.20
CA LYS A 90 -6.30 10.21 -20.84
C LYS A 90 -7.22 9.70 -21.96
N GLU A 91 -7.01 8.48 -22.44
CA GLU A 91 -7.81 7.84 -23.49
C GLU A 91 -9.02 7.06 -22.93
N ASN A 92 -9.21 7.02 -21.60
CA ASN A 92 -10.38 6.39 -21.01
C ASN A 92 -11.67 6.98 -21.59
N LYS A 93 -12.54 6.10 -22.06
CA LYS A 93 -13.91 6.45 -22.48
C LYS A 93 -14.84 6.46 -21.27
N PRO A 94 -16.06 7.03 -21.36
CA PRO A 94 -17.07 6.87 -20.33
C PRO A 94 -17.23 5.39 -19.91
N ASN A 95 -17.35 5.13 -18.60
CA ASN A 95 -17.42 3.80 -17.98
C ASN A 95 -16.12 2.98 -17.99
N GLN A 96 -14.98 3.57 -18.34
CA GLN A 96 -13.66 2.92 -18.23
C GLN A 96 -12.86 3.42 -17.02
N SER A 97 -13.54 4.04 -16.06
CA SER A 97 -13.02 4.50 -14.77
C SER A 97 -14.17 4.63 -13.76
N GLY A 98 -13.85 4.89 -12.49
CA GLY A 98 -14.80 4.97 -11.39
C GLY A 98 -15.11 3.61 -10.78
N LEU A 99 -16.17 3.54 -9.96
CA LEU A 99 -16.57 2.33 -9.24
C LEU A 99 -17.93 1.78 -9.71
N SER A 100 -18.40 2.15 -10.92
CA SER A 100 -19.62 1.54 -11.45
C SER A 100 -19.45 0.02 -11.55
N ARG A 101 -20.55 -0.71 -11.43
CA ARG A 101 -20.57 -2.18 -11.60
C ARG A 101 -19.89 -2.62 -12.90
N LYS A 102 -20.18 -1.90 -14.00
CA LYS A 102 -19.58 -2.19 -15.29
C LYS A 102 -18.05 -2.12 -15.20
N HIS A 103 -17.50 -1.01 -14.69
CA HIS A 103 -16.04 -0.85 -14.64
C HIS A 103 -15.40 -1.85 -13.67
N LEU A 104 -15.96 -2.01 -12.46
CA LEU A 104 -15.40 -2.94 -11.47
C LEU A 104 -15.30 -4.38 -11.99
N VAL A 105 -16.35 -4.86 -12.69
CA VAL A 105 -16.35 -6.22 -13.26
C VAL A 105 -15.35 -6.34 -14.41
N GLU A 106 -15.40 -5.42 -15.37
CA GLU A 106 -14.50 -5.45 -16.52
C GLU A 106 -13.03 -5.27 -16.11
N ALA A 107 -12.73 -4.31 -15.24
CA ALA A 107 -11.39 -4.07 -14.72
C ALA A 107 -10.84 -5.28 -13.94
N CYS A 108 -11.68 -5.97 -13.17
CA CYS A 108 -11.28 -7.22 -12.50
C CYS A 108 -10.88 -8.30 -13.51
N HIS A 109 -11.70 -8.53 -14.54
CA HIS A 109 -11.38 -9.53 -15.58
C HIS A 109 -10.12 -9.13 -16.37
N GLU A 110 -9.98 -7.85 -16.72
CA GLU A 110 -8.80 -7.35 -17.42
C GLU A 110 -7.52 -7.45 -16.53
N ALA A 111 -7.61 -7.20 -15.23
CA ALA A 111 -6.51 -7.38 -14.28
C ALA A 111 -6.08 -8.85 -14.20
N LEU A 112 -7.03 -9.79 -14.11
CA LEU A 112 -6.76 -11.23 -14.12
C LEU A 112 -6.04 -11.66 -15.39
N GLN A 113 -6.45 -11.14 -16.55
CA GLN A 113 -5.77 -11.41 -17.83
C GLN A 113 -4.34 -10.87 -17.85
N ARG A 114 -4.12 -9.61 -17.40
CA ARG A 114 -2.79 -8.99 -17.36
C ARG A 114 -1.87 -9.69 -16.37
N LEU A 115 -2.37 -10.04 -15.19
CA LEU A 115 -1.64 -10.76 -14.14
C LEU A 115 -1.48 -12.26 -14.44
N GLN A 116 -2.16 -12.79 -15.46
CA GLN A 116 -2.18 -14.22 -15.81
C GLN A 116 -2.61 -15.10 -14.60
N ALA A 117 -3.58 -14.62 -13.82
CA ALA A 117 -4.10 -15.26 -12.62
C ALA A 117 -5.58 -15.64 -12.80
N GLU A 118 -6.00 -16.70 -12.12
CA GLU A 118 -7.40 -17.15 -12.14
C GLU A 118 -8.27 -16.35 -11.19
N TYR A 119 -7.69 -15.88 -10.07
CA TYR A 119 -8.35 -15.05 -9.06
C TYR A 119 -7.35 -14.08 -8.40
N LEU A 120 -7.88 -12.99 -7.85
CA LEU A 120 -7.16 -12.11 -6.93
C LEU A 120 -7.51 -12.50 -5.49
N ASP A 121 -6.51 -12.50 -4.62
CA ASP A 121 -6.78 -12.68 -3.20
C ASP A 121 -7.45 -11.44 -2.61
N ILE A 122 -7.00 -10.24 -3.01
CA ILE A 122 -7.58 -8.98 -2.56
C ILE A 122 -7.81 -8.07 -3.76
N TYR A 123 -9.02 -7.52 -3.88
CA TYR A 123 -9.35 -6.52 -4.90
C TYR A 123 -9.79 -5.22 -4.25
N PHE A 124 -9.14 -4.11 -4.62
CA PHE A 124 -9.37 -2.82 -3.99
C PHE A 124 -10.20 -1.86 -4.85
N CYS A 125 -11.13 -1.15 -4.21
CA CYS A 125 -11.62 0.13 -4.71
C CYS A 125 -10.53 1.18 -4.47
N HIS A 126 -9.80 1.57 -5.52
CA HIS A 126 -8.55 2.36 -5.42
C HIS A 126 -8.77 3.76 -4.86
N ARG A 127 -9.99 4.34 -5.02
CA ARG A 127 -10.43 5.61 -4.43
C ARG A 127 -11.94 5.55 -4.18
N PRO A 128 -12.47 6.38 -3.28
CA PRO A 128 -13.93 6.53 -3.17
C PRO A 128 -14.50 7.23 -4.41
N ASP A 129 -15.65 6.76 -4.90
CA ASP A 129 -16.36 7.39 -6.00
C ASP A 129 -17.62 8.07 -5.49
N LYS A 130 -17.60 9.40 -5.49
CA LYS A 130 -18.71 10.23 -5.00
C LYS A 130 -19.94 10.24 -5.92
N ASN A 131 -19.80 9.70 -7.14
CA ASN A 131 -20.86 9.65 -8.14
C ASN A 131 -21.56 8.29 -8.23
N VAL A 132 -21.07 7.29 -7.48
CA VAL A 132 -21.62 5.93 -7.49
C VAL A 132 -22.16 5.60 -6.09
N PRO A 133 -23.41 5.11 -5.98
CA PRO A 133 -23.95 4.63 -4.70
C PRO A 133 -23.08 3.52 -4.09
N ILE A 134 -22.82 3.60 -2.79
CA ILE A 134 -22.03 2.58 -2.09
C ILE A 134 -22.68 1.19 -2.21
N GLU A 135 -24.00 1.13 -2.26
CA GLU A 135 -24.77 -0.10 -2.50
C GLU A 135 -24.31 -0.80 -3.79
N GLU A 136 -24.16 -0.08 -4.88
CA GLU A 136 -23.72 -0.66 -6.15
C GLU A 136 -22.32 -1.26 -6.04
N VAL A 137 -21.42 -0.58 -5.32
CA VAL A 137 -20.04 -1.06 -5.09
C VAL A 137 -20.07 -2.34 -4.25
N VAL A 138 -20.76 -2.34 -3.10
CA VAL A 138 -20.81 -3.50 -2.17
C VAL A 138 -21.43 -4.71 -2.85
N TRP A 139 -22.55 -4.54 -3.57
CA TRP A 139 -23.16 -5.63 -4.36
C TRP A 139 -22.22 -6.17 -5.42
N THR A 140 -21.48 -5.31 -6.11
CA THR A 140 -20.55 -5.73 -7.17
C THR A 140 -19.37 -6.50 -6.61
N MET A 141 -18.79 -6.05 -5.51
CA MET A 141 -17.67 -6.75 -4.86
C MET A 141 -18.12 -8.13 -4.33
N ASN A 142 -19.30 -8.18 -3.72
CA ASN A 142 -19.89 -9.46 -3.31
C ASN A 142 -20.14 -10.40 -4.49
N LEU A 143 -20.62 -9.91 -5.64
CA LEU A 143 -20.78 -10.69 -6.86
C LEU A 143 -19.45 -11.29 -7.33
N LEU A 144 -18.38 -10.51 -7.35
CA LEU A 144 -17.05 -10.97 -7.75
C LEU A 144 -16.49 -12.05 -6.78
N ILE A 145 -16.79 -11.95 -5.48
CA ILE A 145 -16.48 -13.01 -4.50
C ILE A 145 -17.26 -14.28 -4.83
N GLN A 146 -18.58 -14.17 -5.06
CA GLN A 146 -19.42 -15.33 -5.38
C GLN A 146 -19.01 -16.03 -6.68
N GLN A 147 -18.46 -15.28 -7.63
CA GLN A 147 -17.90 -15.82 -8.87
C GLN A 147 -16.49 -16.42 -8.70
N GLY A 148 -15.88 -16.33 -7.52
CA GLY A 148 -14.52 -16.79 -7.26
C GLY A 148 -13.45 -15.99 -8.00
N LYS A 149 -13.75 -14.75 -8.43
CA LYS A 149 -12.79 -13.86 -9.11
C LYS A 149 -11.92 -13.14 -8.12
N ILE A 150 -12.45 -12.88 -6.93
CA ILE A 150 -11.71 -12.29 -5.80
C ILE A 150 -12.07 -13.07 -4.52
N LEU A 151 -11.16 -13.10 -3.54
CA LEU A 151 -11.44 -13.76 -2.25
C LEU A 151 -11.82 -12.76 -1.17
N TYR A 152 -11.17 -11.62 -1.15
CA TYR A 152 -11.43 -10.49 -0.25
C TYR A 152 -11.49 -9.20 -1.06
N TRP A 153 -12.16 -8.20 -0.52
CA TRP A 153 -12.11 -6.86 -1.08
C TRP A 153 -11.78 -5.82 -0.03
N GLY A 154 -11.24 -4.71 -0.51
CA GLY A 154 -10.85 -3.60 0.32
C GLY A 154 -11.06 -2.26 -0.36
N THR A 155 -10.73 -1.23 0.38
CA THR A 155 -10.80 0.17 -0.01
C THR A 155 -9.41 0.81 0.03
N SER A 156 -9.21 1.92 -0.65
CA SER A 156 -7.96 2.69 -0.56
C SER A 156 -8.27 4.17 -0.53
N GLU A 157 -7.71 4.87 0.46
CA GLU A 157 -7.93 6.28 0.72
C GLU A 157 -9.40 6.67 1.01
N TRP A 158 -10.24 5.69 1.38
CA TRP A 158 -11.59 5.99 1.84
C TRP A 158 -11.57 6.64 3.23
N SER A 159 -12.57 7.47 3.50
CA SER A 159 -12.80 8.00 4.85
C SER A 159 -13.41 6.94 5.76
N GLY A 160 -13.26 7.12 7.07
CA GLY A 160 -13.90 6.26 8.05
C GLY A 160 -15.42 6.18 7.90
N VAL A 161 -16.05 7.27 7.52
CA VAL A 161 -17.50 7.32 7.26
C VAL A 161 -17.89 6.46 6.07
N GLU A 162 -17.16 6.52 4.97
CA GLU A 162 -17.43 5.71 3.77
C GLU A 162 -17.21 4.21 4.01
N ILE A 163 -16.16 3.87 4.76
CA ILE A 163 -15.91 2.48 5.17
C ILE A 163 -17.07 1.96 6.02
N MET A 164 -17.50 2.71 7.02
CA MET A 164 -18.62 2.32 7.89
C MET A 164 -19.94 2.24 7.13
N GLU A 165 -20.15 3.10 6.12
CA GLU A 165 -21.32 3.01 5.25
C GLU A 165 -21.30 1.73 4.39
N ALA A 166 -20.16 1.34 3.85
CA ALA A 166 -20.01 0.06 3.17
C ALA A 166 -20.31 -1.14 4.08
N HIS A 167 -19.87 -1.08 5.34
CA HIS A 167 -20.19 -2.10 6.34
C HIS A 167 -21.69 -2.13 6.68
N ARG A 168 -22.31 -0.96 6.81
CA ARG A 168 -23.76 -0.85 7.04
C ARG A 168 -24.57 -1.48 5.91
N VAL A 169 -24.23 -1.16 4.67
CA VAL A 169 -24.86 -1.76 3.48
C VAL A 169 -24.67 -3.26 3.46
N ALA A 170 -23.44 -3.73 3.67
CA ALA A 170 -23.16 -5.16 3.70
C ALA A 170 -24.00 -5.90 4.77
N ALA A 171 -24.08 -5.35 5.98
CA ALA A 171 -24.90 -5.93 7.07
C ALA A 171 -26.39 -5.94 6.72
N GLN A 172 -26.92 -4.86 6.11
CA GLN A 172 -28.32 -4.74 5.73
C GLN A 172 -28.76 -5.83 4.74
N TYR A 173 -27.89 -6.20 3.81
CA TYR A 173 -28.23 -7.14 2.74
C TYR A 173 -27.56 -8.53 2.89
N GLY A 174 -26.87 -8.78 4.00
CA GLY A 174 -26.18 -10.07 4.20
C GLY A 174 -25.01 -10.29 3.23
N LEU A 175 -24.29 -9.22 2.85
CA LEU A 175 -23.19 -9.23 1.90
C LEU A 175 -21.85 -9.21 2.65
N VAL A 176 -20.76 -9.52 1.93
CA VAL A 176 -19.40 -9.46 2.48
C VAL A 176 -18.91 -8.01 2.51
N PRO A 177 -18.56 -7.46 3.71
CA PRO A 177 -18.03 -6.10 3.82
C PRO A 177 -16.56 -6.00 3.38
N PRO A 178 -16.02 -4.77 3.19
CA PRO A 178 -14.59 -4.59 2.98
C PRO A 178 -13.81 -5.08 4.21
N SER A 179 -12.71 -5.80 3.98
CA SER A 179 -11.92 -6.42 5.04
C SER A 179 -10.63 -5.66 5.33
N VAL A 180 -10.23 -4.76 4.44
CA VAL A 180 -8.94 -4.08 4.47
C VAL A 180 -9.04 -2.70 3.83
N GLU A 181 -8.30 -1.75 4.41
CA GLU A 181 -8.05 -0.43 3.82
C GLU A 181 -6.58 -0.31 3.42
N GLN A 182 -6.31 0.34 2.30
CA GLN A 182 -4.96 0.69 1.88
C GLN A 182 -4.74 2.21 1.98
N PRO A 183 -4.36 2.72 3.16
CA PRO A 183 -4.10 4.14 3.37
C PRO A 183 -2.63 4.48 3.21
N GLN A 184 -2.32 5.76 2.93
CA GLN A 184 -0.99 6.29 3.15
C GLN A 184 -0.68 6.30 4.65
N TYR A 185 0.50 5.77 5.02
CA TYR A 185 0.96 5.86 6.40
C TYR A 185 2.48 5.88 6.47
N ASN A 186 3.00 6.89 7.12
CA ASN A 186 4.42 7.07 7.39
C ASN A 186 4.58 8.16 8.46
N LEU A 187 5.81 8.48 8.84
CA LEU A 187 6.12 9.49 9.85
C LEU A 187 5.59 10.91 9.56
N LEU A 188 5.17 11.20 8.33
CA LEU A 188 4.60 12.50 7.93
C LEU A 188 3.07 12.46 7.76
N GLU A 189 2.49 11.28 7.55
CA GLU A 189 1.06 11.07 7.29
C GLU A 189 0.53 10.04 8.28
N ARG A 190 0.00 10.51 9.41
CA ARG A 190 -0.38 9.66 10.56
C ARG A 190 -1.86 9.66 10.87
N ASN A 191 -2.58 10.72 10.46
CA ASN A 191 -3.92 11.00 10.96
C ASN A 191 -4.93 9.87 10.72
N LYS A 192 -4.91 9.24 9.54
CA LYS A 192 -5.87 8.17 9.24
C LYS A 192 -5.76 7.00 10.23
N LEU A 193 -4.56 6.44 10.42
CA LEU A 193 -4.39 5.27 11.28
C LEU A 193 -4.45 5.61 12.77
N GLU A 194 -3.92 6.76 13.16
CA GLU A 194 -3.73 7.08 14.57
C GLU A 194 -4.84 7.96 15.16
N ASN A 195 -5.82 8.36 14.34
CA ASN A 195 -6.97 9.14 14.77
C ASN A 195 -8.26 8.63 14.11
N GLU A 196 -8.42 8.82 12.80
CA GLU A 196 -9.69 8.58 12.09
C GLU A 196 -10.15 7.12 12.17
N PHE A 197 -9.24 6.16 12.05
CA PHE A 197 -9.57 4.73 11.98
C PHE A 197 -9.60 4.00 13.33
N LEU A 198 -9.28 4.67 14.45
CA LEU A 198 -9.28 4.01 15.76
C LEU A 198 -10.63 3.35 16.09
N GLY A 199 -11.73 4.05 15.83
CA GLY A 199 -13.06 3.50 16.01
C GLY A 199 -13.37 2.32 15.09
N ILE A 200 -12.86 2.33 13.87
CA ILE A 200 -13.06 1.28 12.86
C ILE A 200 -12.30 0.01 13.23
N PHE A 201 -11.06 0.13 13.69
CA PHE A 201 -10.29 -1.03 14.17
C PHE A 201 -11.00 -1.76 15.29
N ASN A 202 -11.58 -1.02 16.23
CA ASN A 202 -12.29 -1.59 17.37
C ASN A 202 -13.67 -2.16 17.01
N SER A 203 -14.42 -1.51 16.11
CA SER A 203 -15.80 -1.90 15.78
C SER A 203 -15.86 -3.02 14.75
N VAL A 204 -15.23 -2.86 13.60
CA VAL A 204 -15.30 -3.83 12.49
C VAL A 204 -14.04 -4.67 12.35
N GLY A 205 -12.93 -4.25 12.97
CA GLY A 205 -11.67 -5.01 12.96
C GLY A 205 -11.03 -5.11 11.57
N MET A 206 -10.99 -4.00 10.86
CA MET A 206 -10.41 -3.88 9.54
C MET A 206 -8.89 -4.04 9.57
N GLY A 207 -8.31 -4.71 8.56
CA GLY A 207 -6.87 -4.75 8.34
C GLY A 207 -6.37 -3.53 7.57
N THR A 208 -5.05 -3.31 7.53
CA THR A 208 -4.46 -2.26 6.68
C THR A 208 -3.25 -2.76 5.91
N THR A 209 -3.13 -2.32 4.65
CA THR A 209 -1.96 -2.53 3.80
C THR A 209 -1.40 -1.15 3.43
N ILE A 210 -0.52 -0.61 4.26
CA ILE A 210 -0.11 0.79 4.14
C ILE A 210 0.82 1.01 2.95
N TRP A 211 0.60 2.10 2.21
CA TRP A 211 1.48 2.48 1.11
C TRP A 211 2.36 3.69 1.48
N SER A 212 3.47 3.83 0.75
CA SER A 212 4.46 4.90 0.91
C SER A 212 5.08 5.02 2.31
N PRO A 213 5.56 3.92 2.93
CA PRO A 213 6.17 3.96 4.28
C PRO A 213 7.40 4.87 4.33
N LEU A 214 8.01 5.16 3.19
CA LEU A 214 9.17 6.07 3.05
C LEU A 214 8.81 7.45 2.49
N ALA A 215 7.52 7.84 2.46
CA ALA A 215 7.07 9.12 1.90
C ALA A 215 7.72 9.41 0.53
N SER A 216 7.58 8.48 -0.42
CA SER A 216 8.18 8.55 -1.76
C SER A 216 9.71 8.73 -1.77
N GLY A 217 10.36 8.31 -0.71
CA GLY A 217 11.82 8.38 -0.52
C GLY A 217 12.29 9.57 0.30
N LEU A 218 11.41 10.46 0.78
CA LEU A 218 11.79 11.57 1.64
C LEU A 218 12.40 11.07 2.95
N LEU A 219 11.80 10.05 3.55
CA LEU A 219 12.24 9.43 4.79
C LEU A 219 13.47 8.49 4.65
N THR A 220 14.15 8.53 3.51
CA THR A 220 15.49 7.93 3.35
C THR A 220 16.61 8.94 3.58
N GLY A 221 16.30 10.23 3.67
CA GLY A 221 17.27 11.32 3.75
C GLY A 221 17.92 11.74 2.43
N LYS A 222 17.66 11.00 1.34
CA LYS A 222 18.32 11.26 0.04
C LYS A 222 18.00 12.63 -0.57
N TYR A 223 16.93 13.28 -0.10
CA TYR A 223 16.54 14.63 -0.55
C TYR A 223 17.01 15.75 0.38
N ASN A 224 17.75 15.45 1.46
CA ASN A 224 18.22 16.43 2.43
C ASN A 224 19.10 17.53 1.81
N ASN A 225 19.80 17.22 0.70
CA ASN A 225 20.72 18.13 0.01
C ASN A 225 20.29 18.42 -1.44
N GLY A 226 19.02 18.20 -1.78
CA GLY A 226 18.48 18.39 -3.12
C GLY A 226 17.88 17.10 -3.70
N ILE A 227 17.45 17.14 -4.96
CA ILE A 227 16.82 16.01 -5.65
C ILE A 227 17.87 15.30 -6.51
N PRO A 228 18.31 14.08 -6.13
CA PRO A 228 19.26 13.32 -6.94
C PRO A 228 18.67 12.93 -8.31
N GLU A 229 19.51 12.93 -9.33
CA GLU A 229 19.16 12.43 -10.66
C GLU A 229 18.70 10.97 -10.59
N GLY A 230 17.70 10.60 -11.41
CA GLY A 230 17.11 9.26 -11.43
C GLY A 230 16.26 8.91 -10.20
N SER A 231 16.11 9.83 -9.22
CA SER A 231 15.19 9.64 -8.11
C SER A 231 13.74 9.87 -8.55
N ARG A 232 12.77 9.36 -7.74
CA ARG A 232 11.33 9.48 -8.04
C ARG A 232 10.89 10.92 -8.28
N LEU A 233 11.37 11.87 -7.49
CA LEU A 233 11.01 13.30 -7.62
C LEU A 233 11.67 13.99 -8.81
N ALA A 234 12.64 13.34 -9.47
CA ALA A 234 13.24 13.83 -10.71
C ALA A 234 12.54 13.30 -11.97
N LEU A 235 11.57 12.38 -11.84
CA LEU A 235 10.83 11.82 -12.97
C LEU A 235 9.81 12.83 -13.50
N GLU A 236 9.66 12.88 -14.83
CA GLU A 236 8.63 13.67 -15.49
C GLU A 236 7.21 13.28 -15.04
N GLY A 237 6.36 14.28 -14.84
CA GLY A 237 4.98 14.08 -14.38
C GLY A 237 4.80 13.88 -12.87
N PHE A 238 5.87 14.03 -12.06
CA PHE A 238 5.82 13.95 -10.61
C PHE A 238 6.01 15.31 -9.90
N ASP A 239 5.86 16.43 -10.61
CA ASP A 239 5.98 17.79 -10.03
C ASP A 239 5.02 17.99 -8.86
N TRP A 240 3.78 17.53 -8.99
CA TRP A 240 2.78 17.58 -7.92
C TRP A 240 3.26 16.90 -6.62
N LEU A 241 4.02 15.80 -6.74
CA LEU A 241 4.57 15.07 -5.59
C LEU A 241 5.77 15.80 -5.01
N LYS A 242 6.60 16.41 -5.87
CA LYS A 242 7.71 17.26 -5.46
C LYS A 242 7.22 18.46 -4.65
N ASP A 243 6.20 19.18 -5.12
CA ASP A 243 5.62 20.33 -4.43
C ASP A 243 5.04 19.95 -3.06
N GLN A 244 4.42 18.77 -2.96
CA GLN A 244 3.87 18.26 -1.71
C GLN A 244 4.94 17.85 -0.69
N LEU A 245 6.08 17.32 -1.14
CA LEU A 245 7.08 16.70 -0.27
C LEU A 245 8.25 17.64 0.05
N MET A 246 8.67 18.50 -0.89
CA MET A 246 9.84 19.38 -0.72
C MET A 246 9.48 20.65 0.03
N VAL A 247 8.83 20.50 1.18
CA VAL A 247 8.43 21.58 2.10
C VAL A 247 9.50 21.71 3.18
N ASP A 248 9.95 22.92 3.46
CA ASP A 248 11.06 23.20 4.39
C ASP A 248 10.87 22.60 5.79
N GLU A 249 9.66 22.67 6.34
CA GLU A 249 9.34 22.09 7.64
C GLU A 249 9.48 20.55 7.64
N LYS A 250 9.02 19.89 6.57
CA LYS A 250 9.17 18.44 6.40
C LYS A 250 10.65 18.06 6.29
N LEU A 251 11.41 18.78 5.47
CA LEU A 251 12.85 18.58 5.31
C LEU A 251 13.62 18.79 6.61
N ALA A 252 13.27 19.83 7.38
CA ALA A 252 13.89 20.09 8.68
C ALA A 252 13.69 18.94 9.67
N SER A 253 12.45 18.43 9.77
CA SER A 253 12.12 17.27 10.62
C SER A 253 12.86 16.01 10.17
N VAL A 254 12.93 15.76 8.85
CA VAL A 254 13.65 14.61 8.28
C VAL A 254 15.15 14.67 8.55
N ARG A 255 15.78 15.86 8.46
CA ARG A 255 17.19 16.05 8.83
C ARG A 255 17.44 15.75 10.31
N GLN A 256 16.50 16.09 11.20
CA GLN A 256 16.61 15.77 12.63
C GLN A 256 16.41 14.26 12.88
N LEU A 257 15.51 13.61 12.14
CA LEU A 257 15.30 12.16 12.23
C LEU A 257 16.57 11.37 11.87
N GLU A 258 17.40 11.90 10.99
CA GLU A 258 18.69 11.28 10.64
C GLU A 258 19.60 11.11 11.88
N ASN A 259 19.56 12.02 12.84
CA ASN A 259 20.32 11.88 14.09
C ASN A 259 19.78 10.73 14.95
N VAL A 260 18.47 10.56 15.01
CA VAL A 260 17.85 9.41 15.70
C VAL A 260 18.29 8.10 15.07
N ALA A 261 18.29 8.01 13.74
CA ALA A 261 18.73 6.83 13.03
C ALA A 261 20.20 6.51 13.25
N LYS A 262 21.07 7.54 13.23
CA LYS A 262 22.53 7.42 13.52
C LYS A 262 22.79 6.89 14.93
N ASP A 263 22.10 7.42 15.93
CA ASP A 263 22.25 6.99 17.33
C ASP A 263 21.81 5.53 17.54
N LEU A 264 20.84 5.06 16.77
CA LEU A 264 20.37 3.67 16.76
C LEU A 264 21.24 2.73 15.89
N GLY A 265 22.23 3.27 15.17
CA GLY A 265 23.09 2.53 14.26
C GLY A 265 22.31 1.85 13.14
N THR A 266 21.33 2.56 12.52
CA THR A 266 20.49 2.00 11.46
C THR A 266 20.26 3.05 10.34
N PRO A 267 20.10 2.61 9.08
CA PRO A 267 19.66 3.51 8.00
C PRO A 267 18.30 4.14 8.30
N MET A 268 18.10 5.37 7.87
CA MET A 268 16.84 6.09 8.10
C MET A 268 15.65 5.45 7.38
N SER A 269 15.87 4.84 6.19
CA SER A 269 14.90 4.01 5.49
C SER A 269 14.41 2.85 6.35
N THR A 270 15.33 2.09 6.93
CA THR A 270 15.05 0.93 7.78
C THR A 270 14.32 1.34 9.06
N LEU A 271 14.75 2.45 9.71
CA LEU A 271 14.07 3.02 10.88
C LEU A 271 12.62 3.40 10.56
N SER A 272 12.41 4.11 9.46
CA SER A 272 11.08 4.60 9.08
C SER A 272 10.10 3.48 8.76
N ILE A 273 10.56 2.42 8.11
CA ILE A 273 9.74 1.21 7.86
C ILE A 273 9.45 0.49 9.18
N ALA A 274 10.47 0.31 10.03
CA ALA A 274 10.31 -0.32 11.35
C ALA A 274 9.28 0.44 12.20
N TRP A 275 9.32 1.77 12.16
CA TRP A 275 8.35 2.62 12.85
C TRP A 275 6.91 2.36 12.33
N CYS A 276 6.71 2.26 11.02
CA CYS A 276 5.39 1.96 10.46
C CYS A 276 4.86 0.61 10.97
N ILE A 277 5.67 -0.45 10.90
CA ILE A 277 5.24 -1.80 11.31
C ILE A 277 5.24 -1.99 12.84
N LYS A 278 5.76 -1.04 13.62
CA LYS A 278 5.60 -1.00 15.08
C LYS A 278 4.15 -0.77 15.49
N ASN A 279 3.35 -0.10 14.67
CA ASN A 279 1.93 0.11 14.89
C ASN A 279 1.18 -1.23 14.69
N PRO A 280 0.47 -1.76 15.72
CA PRO A 280 -0.24 -3.04 15.62
C PRO A 280 -1.40 -3.02 14.61
N ASN A 281 -1.91 -1.84 14.26
CA ASN A 281 -2.96 -1.67 13.26
C ASN A 281 -2.42 -1.72 11.81
N VAL A 282 -1.10 -1.78 11.61
CA VAL A 282 -0.49 -2.02 10.31
C VAL A 282 -0.35 -3.53 10.11
N THR A 283 -1.16 -4.10 9.22
CA THR A 283 -1.02 -5.51 8.85
C THR A 283 0.23 -5.72 8.04
N THR A 284 0.47 -4.86 7.03
CA THR A 284 1.66 -4.92 6.18
C THR A 284 2.03 -3.54 5.64
N ALA A 285 3.33 -3.29 5.49
CA ALA A 285 3.87 -2.11 4.82
C ALA A 285 4.35 -2.49 3.41
N ILE A 286 3.76 -1.83 2.39
CA ILE A 286 4.08 -2.09 0.99
C ILE A 286 5.39 -1.39 0.63
N LEU A 287 6.42 -2.18 0.39
CA LEU A 287 7.73 -1.71 -0.03
C LEU A 287 7.78 -1.50 -1.54
N GLY A 288 8.58 -0.52 -1.97
CA GLY A 288 8.98 -0.32 -3.35
C GLY A 288 10.50 -0.22 -3.41
N ALA A 289 11.12 -0.95 -4.32
CA ALA A 289 12.55 -0.87 -4.57
C ALA A 289 12.83 -0.98 -6.08
N THR A 290 13.88 -0.31 -6.53
CA THR A 290 14.39 -0.38 -7.92
C THR A 290 15.75 -1.04 -8.00
N LYS A 291 16.34 -1.36 -6.86
CA LYS A 291 17.66 -2.00 -6.73
C LYS A 291 17.60 -3.04 -5.61
N LYS A 292 18.36 -4.12 -5.78
CA LYS A 292 18.52 -5.21 -4.81
C LYS A 292 18.93 -4.73 -3.43
N GLU A 293 19.91 -3.83 -3.38
CA GLU A 293 20.46 -3.30 -2.13
C GLU A 293 19.40 -2.56 -1.33
N GLN A 294 18.53 -1.79 -2.01
CA GLN A 294 17.41 -1.09 -1.37
C GLN A 294 16.42 -2.06 -0.74
N LEU A 295 16.05 -3.12 -1.47
CA LEU A 295 15.10 -4.11 -0.95
C LEU A 295 15.69 -4.85 0.24
N LEU A 296 16.94 -5.31 0.14
CA LEU A 296 17.64 -6.01 1.23
C LEU A 296 17.80 -5.12 2.47
N GLU A 297 18.08 -3.82 2.29
CA GLU A 297 18.12 -2.86 3.39
C GLU A 297 16.73 -2.67 4.03
N ASN A 298 15.69 -2.49 3.23
CA ASN A 298 14.33 -2.30 3.71
C ASN A 298 13.80 -3.53 4.49
N LEU A 299 14.16 -4.74 4.07
CA LEU A 299 13.77 -5.99 4.75
C LEU A 299 14.37 -6.10 6.17
N LYS A 300 15.50 -5.43 6.44
CA LYS A 300 16.11 -5.37 7.80
C LYS A 300 15.28 -4.55 8.80
N ALA A 301 14.17 -3.92 8.39
CA ALA A 301 13.30 -3.20 9.31
C ALA A 301 12.82 -4.05 10.50
N LEU A 302 12.67 -5.37 10.31
CA LEU A 302 12.33 -6.31 11.38
C LEU A 302 13.40 -6.38 12.48
N GLU A 303 14.67 -6.21 12.14
CA GLU A 303 15.79 -6.22 13.09
C GLU A 303 15.84 -4.95 13.95
N VAL A 304 15.20 -3.88 13.50
CA VAL A 304 15.12 -2.58 14.20
C VAL A 304 13.96 -2.54 15.19
N LEU A 305 12.91 -3.34 15.02
CA LEU A 305 11.74 -3.32 15.90
C LEU A 305 12.05 -3.40 17.40
N PRO A 306 12.98 -4.26 17.88
CA PRO A 306 13.35 -4.32 19.30
C PRO A 306 14.03 -3.06 19.82
N LYS A 307 14.66 -2.25 18.94
CA LYS A 307 15.31 -0.99 19.28
C LYS A 307 14.31 0.17 19.46
N LEU A 308 13.08 0.02 18.98
CA LEU A 308 12.03 1.02 19.11
C LEU A 308 11.37 0.92 20.51
N THR A 309 12.13 1.31 21.54
CA THR A 309 11.63 1.42 22.91
C THR A 309 10.66 2.60 23.04
N PRO A 310 9.87 2.69 24.14
CA PRO A 310 9.00 3.84 24.38
C PRO A 310 9.74 5.19 24.32
N GLU A 311 10.97 5.25 24.84
CA GLU A 311 11.81 6.47 24.85
C GLU A 311 12.23 6.85 23.42
N VAL A 312 12.60 5.87 22.59
CA VAL A 312 12.92 6.09 21.18
C VAL A 312 11.69 6.55 20.40
N MET A 313 10.55 5.93 20.63
CA MET A 313 9.27 6.33 20.01
C MET A 313 8.89 7.76 20.39
N GLN A 314 9.03 8.15 21.67
CA GLN A 314 8.78 9.51 22.12
C GLN A 314 9.74 10.50 21.45
N ARG A 315 11.03 10.18 21.37
CA ARG A 315 12.03 11.02 20.68
C ARG A 315 11.67 11.21 19.20
N ILE A 316 11.19 10.18 18.53
CA ILE A 316 10.70 10.28 17.13
C ILE A 316 9.49 11.21 17.06
N ASP A 317 8.52 11.07 17.97
CA ASP A 317 7.33 11.92 18.03
C ASP A 317 7.71 13.42 18.23
N ASP A 318 8.62 13.70 19.14
CA ASP A 318 9.14 15.06 19.43
C ASP A 318 9.89 15.66 18.24
N THR A 319 10.58 14.81 17.48
CA THR A 319 11.34 15.20 16.29
C THR A 319 10.43 15.52 15.11
N MET A 320 9.48 14.64 14.84
CA MET A 320 8.62 14.74 13.66
C MET A 320 7.46 15.72 13.84
N LYS A 321 6.91 15.84 15.04
CA LYS A 321 5.77 16.71 15.41
C LYS A 321 4.50 16.48 14.57
N THR A 322 4.33 15.27 14.07
CA THR A 322 3.22 14.88 13.19
C THR A 322 2.18 14.02 13.89
N LYS A 323 2.40 13.71 15.17
CA LYS A 323 1.44 12.91 15.97
C LYS A 323 0.11 13.64 16.06
N PRO A 324 -1.01 13.01 15.64
CA PRO A 324 -2.31 13.64 15.74
C PRO A 324 -2.72 13.87 17.19
N THR A 325 -3.37 15.01 17.43
CA THR A 325 -4.04 15.26 18.71
C THR A 325 -5.37 14.53 18.70
N LEU A 326 -5.55 13.61 19.64
CA LEU A 326 -6.83 12.92 19.79
C LEU A 326 -7.84 13.85 20.46
N PRO A 327 -9.13 13.75 20.10
CA PRO A 327 -10.18 14.48 20.83
C PRO A 327 -10.16 14.11 22.31
N SER A 328 -10.23 15.11 23.18
CA SER A 328 -10.44 14.93 24.61
C SER A 328 -11.95 14.85 24.86
N TYR A 329 -12.41 13.73 25.37
CA TYR A 329 -13.80 13.56 25.80
C TYR A 329 -13.89 13.65 27.32
#